data_ce770286ebee127c09034cb3b7303b57
#
_entry.id   ce770286ebee127c09034cb3b7303b57
#
_cell.length_a   1.000
_cell.length_b   1.000
_cell.length_c   1.000
_cell.angle_alpha   90.00
_cell.angle_beta   90.00
_cell.angle_gamma   90.00
#
_symmetry.space_group_name_H-M   'P 1'
#
loop_
_entity.id
_entity.type
_entity.pdbx_description
1 polymer ?
#
loop_
_entity_poly.entity_id
_entity_poly.type
_entity_poly.pdbx_seq_one_letter_code
_entity_poly.pdbx_strand_id
1 'polypeptide(L)'
;METLEELTQAIMSDEQNKAFTEQGIKPLFTIPKTARINIVGQAPGIRAQESGLYWNDPSGDNLRDWMGVSREEFYESGMFAIVPMDFYFPGHGKSGDLPPRKGFADKWHEKVLAL
;
A
#
# COMPACT_ATOMS: atom_id res chain seq x y z
N MET A 1 18.23 -5.29 -12.58
CA MET A 1 17.52 -5.10 -11.28
C MET A 1 16.64 -3.88 -11.38
N GLU A 2 15.37 -4.02 -11.04
CA GLU A 2 14.45 -2.90 -11.12
C GLU A 2 14.63 -1.93 -9.95
N THR A 3 14.57 -0.63 -10.24
CA THR A 3 14.54 0.40 -9.20
C THR A 3 13.10 0.57 -8.72
N LEU A 4 12.92 1.26 -7.59
CA LEU A 4 11.59 1.59 -7.08
C LEU A 4 10.77 2.36 -8.12
N GLU A 5 11.40 3.31 -8.81
CA GLU A 5 10.73 4.11 -9.84
C GLU A 5 10.30 3.25 -11.04
N GLU A 6 11.18 2.39 -11.52
CA GLU A 6 10.87 1.50 -12.62
C GLU A 6 9.75 0.53 -12.27
N LEU A 7 9.78 -0.03 -11.07
CA LEU A 7 8.75 -0.94 -10.60
C LEU A 7 7.41 -0.22 -10.45
N THR A 8 7.42 0.99 -9.88
CA THR A 8 6.21 1.81 -9.75
C THR A 8 5.59 2.08 -11.12
N GLN A 9 6.42 2.44 -12.11
CA GLN A 9 5.93 2.66 -13.48
C GLN A 9 5.37 1.39 -14.10
N ALA A 10 5.99 0.25 -13.86
CA ALA A 10 5.50 -1.03 -14.35
C ALA A 10 4.12 -1.36 -13.77
N ILE A 11 3.94 -1.11 -12.47
CA ILE A 11 2.65 -1.31 -11.80
C ILE A 11 1.60 -0.39 -12.40
N MET A 12 1.91 0.89 -12.57
CA MET A 12 0.97 1.87 -13.12
C MET A 12 0.61 1.58 -14.58
N SER A 13 1.51 1.00 -15.32
CA SER A 13 1.31 0.67 -16.74
C SER A 13 0.58 -0.65 -16.96
N ASP A 14 0.44 -1.46 -15.91
CA ASP A 14 -0.27 -2.73 -16.01
C ASP A 14 -1.74 -2.49 -16.32
N GLU A 15 -2.28 -3.26 -17.24
CA GLU A 15 -3.67 -3.12 -17.68
C GLU A 15 -4.66 -3.29 -16.52
N GLN A 16 -4.35 -4.14 -15.56
CA GLN A 16 -5.15 -4.35 -14.36
C GLN A 16 -5.35 -3.06 -13.56
N ASN A 17 -4.39 -2.14 -13.64
CA ASN A 17 -4.38 -0.89 -12.87
C ASN A 17 -4.70 0.34 -13.72
N LYS A 18 -5.03 0.14 -14.98
CA LYS A 18 -5.25 1.23 -15.94
C LYS A 18 -6.28 2.27 -15.49
N ALA A 19 -7.40 1.80 -14.93
CA ALA A 19 -8.46 2.71 -14.49
C ALA A 19 -7.99 3.65 -13.37
N PHE A 20 -7.14 3.16 -12.48
CA PHE A 20 -6.57 4.00 -11.41
C PHE A 20 -5.57 4.99 -11.97
N THR A 21 -4.72 4.55 -12.86
CA THR A 21 -3.70 5.40 -13.49
C THR A 21 -4.35 6.54 -14.27
N GLU A 22 -5.42 6.27 -14.99
CA GLU A 22 -6.18 7.27 -15.74
C GLU A 22 -6.81 8.34 -14.84
N GLN A 23 -7.11 8.00 -13.59
CA GLN A 23 -7.65 8.94 -12.60
C GLN A 23 -6.56 9.68 -11.82
N GLY A 24 -5.29 9.44 -12.14
CA GLY A 24 -4.17 10.03 -11.42
C GLY A 24 -3.88 9.38 -10.07
N ILE A 25 -4.41 8.18 -9.83
CA ILE A 25 -4.22 7.44 -8.58
C ILE A 25 -2.95 6.59 -8.69
N LYS A 26 -2.06 6.74 -7.71
CA LYS A 26 -0.80 5.99 -7.65
C LYS A 26 -0.92 4.76 -6.76
N PRO A 27 -0.11 3.72 -7.01
CA PRO A 27 -0.09 2.56 -6.11
C PRO A 27 0.40 2.99 -4.72
N LEU A 28 -0.24 2.47 -3.69
CA LEU A 28 0.03 2.85 -2.32
C LEU A 28 0.81 1.75 -1.60
N PHE A 29 2.12 1.92 -1.53
CA PHE A 29 3.03 1.06 -0.78
C PHE A 29 4.28 1.86 -0.43
N THR A 30 4.98 1.44 0.63
CA THR A 30 6.26 2.03 0.99
C THR A 30 7.25 0.93 1.34
N ILE A 31 8.48 1.09 0.88
CA ILE A 31 9.53 0.10 1.11
C ILE A 31 10.88 0.82 1.33
N PRO A 32 11.04 1.53 2.47
CA PRO A 32 12.31 2.17 2.75
C PRO A 32 13.40 1.12 2.97
N LYS A 33 14.61 1.40 2.50
CA LYS A 33 15.73 0.46 2.61
C LYS A 33 16.11 0.17 4.06
N THR A 34 15.77 1.07 4.97
CA THR A 34 16.04 0.93 6.40
C THR A 34 14.95 0.17 7.15
N ALA A 35 13.87 -0.22 6.47
CA ALA A 35 12.75 -0.89 7.11
C ALA A 35 13.16 -2.23 7.72
N ARG A 36 12.69 -2.48 8.93
CA ARG A 36 12.92 -3.72 9.66
C ARG A 36 11.62 -4.46 9.96
N ILE A 37 10.50 -3.79 9.77
CA ILE A 37 9.16 -4.34 9.99
C ILE A 37 8.34 -4.08 8.73
N ASN A 38 7.74 -5.13 8.19
CA ASN A 38 6.84 -5.02 7.05
C ASN A 38 5.42 -5.23 7.53
N ILE A 39 4.57 -4.24 7.31
CA ILE A 39 3.16 -4.32 7.67
C ILE A 39 2.37 -4.70 6.42
N VAL A 40 1.77 -5.87 6.45
CA VAL A 40 0.99 -6.40 5.34
C VAL A 40 -0.48 -6.30 5.70
N GLY A 41 -1.16 -5.34 5.09
CA GLY A 41 -2.61 -5.20 5.19
C GLY A 41 -3.28 -5.79 3.97
N GLN A 42 -4.58 -5.67 3.88
CA GLN A 42 -5.33 -6.20 2.74
C GLN A 42 -5.28 -5.25 1.55
N ALA A 43 -5.91 -4.10 1.66
CA ALA A 43 -5.93 -3.08 0.62
C ALA A 43 -6.16 -1.72 1.25
N PRO A 44 -5.74 -0.62 0.59
CA PRO A 44 -6.06 0.71 1.10
C PRO A 44 -7.56 0.95 1.08
N GLY A 45 -8.06 1.63 2.12
CA GLY A 45 -9.42 2.15 2.11
C GLY A 45 -9.48 3.44 1.33
N ILE A 46 -10.68 3.99 1.16
CA ILE A 46 -10.86 5.21 0.38
C ILE A 46 -10.10 6.40 0.99
N ARG A 47 -10.04 6.50 2.31
CA ARG A 47 -9.31 7.59 2.98
C ARG A 47 -7.82 7.50 2.74
N ALA A 48 -7.26 6.29 2.79
CA ALA A 48 -5.85 6.07 2.52
C ALA A 48 -5.52 6.43 1.07
N GLN A 49 -6.35 6.03 0.13
CA GLN A 49 -6.15 6.32 -1.28
C GLN A 49 -6.23 7.81 -1.58
N GLU A 50 -7.20 8.51 -1.01
CA GLU A 50 -7.37 9.95 -1.20
C GLU A 50 -6.23 10.76 -0.61
N SER A 51 -5.72 10.36 0.56
CA SER A 51 -4.63 11.07 1.23
C SER A 51 -3.24 10.68 0.74
N GLY A 52 -3.13 9.53 0.06
CA GLY A 52 -1.83 8.98 -0.33
C GLY A 52 -1.05 8.36 0.81
N LEU A 53 -1.68 8.15 1.98
CA LEU A 53 -1.03 7.57 3.16
C LEU A 53 -1.81 6.35 3.62
N TYR A 54 -1.18 5.18 3.54
CA TYR A 54 -1.77 3.95 4.03
C TYR A 54 -1.89 4.00 5.56
N TRP A 55 -2.95 3.44 6.11
CA TRP A 55 -3.24 3.48 7.54
C TRP A 55 -3.56 4.88 8.08
N ASN A 56 -3.96 5.81 7.22
CA ASN A 56 -4.39 7.16 7.61
C ASN A 56 -5.90 7.18 7.90
N ASP A 57 -6.30 6.39 8.90
CA ASP A 57 -7.71 6.18 9.27
C ASP A 57 -7.77 5.65 10.72
N PRO A 58 -8.98 5.46 11.28
CA PRO A 58 -9.12 4.93 12.64
C PRO A 58 -8.43 3.59 12.87
N SER A 59 -8.43 2.70 11.87
CA SER A 59 -7.70 1.43 11.97
C SER A 59 -6.21 1.63 12.14
N GLY A 60 -5.65 2.62 11.43
CA GLY A 60 -4.25 2.97 11.56
C GLY A 60 -3.92 3.56 12.92
N ASP A 61 -4.82 4.37 13.48
CA ASP A 61 -4.64 4.91 14.83
C ASP A 61 -4.57 3.78 15.85
N ASN A 62 -5.44 2.79 15.74
CA ASN A 62 -5.42 1.62 16.61
C ASN A 62 -4.14 0.81 16.45
N LEU A 63 -3.70 0.59 15.21
CA LEU A 63 -2.46 -0.15 14.93
C LEU A 63 -1.26 0.53 15.59
N ARG A 64 -1.13 1.83 15.43
CA ARG A 64 -0.03 2.59 16.04
C ARG A 64 -0.07 2.54 17.55
N ASP A 65 -1.26 2.63 18.14
CA ASP A 65 -1.43 2.54 19.58
C ASP A 65 -1.00 1.16 20.11
N TRP A 66 -1.42 0.09 19.44
CA TRP A 66 -1.02 -1.27 19.82
C TRP A 66 0.49 -1.50 19.68
N MET A 67 1.13 -0.86 18.72
CA MET A 67 2.59 -0.96 18.50
C MET A 67 3.39 -0.03 19.42
N GLY A 68 2.71 0.90 20.09
CA GLY A 68 3.38 1.87 20.94
C GLY A 68 4.19 2.92 20.19
N VAL A 69 3.81 3.25 18.96
CA VAL A 69 4.51 4.25 18.16
C VAL A 69 3.60 5.43 17.87
N SER A 70 4.21 6.61 17.70
CA SER A 70 3.49 7.81 17.28
C SER A 70 3.22 7.76 15.77
N ARG A 71 2.34 8.64 15.31
CA ARG A 71 2.09 8.81 13.88
C ARG A 71 3.37 9.19 13.14
N GLU A 72 4.16 10.08 13.72
CA GLU A 72 5.42 10.53 13.16
C GLU A 72 6.43 9.39 13.05
N GLU A 73 6.59 8.59 14.11
CA GLU A 73 7.46 7.43 14.08
C GLU A 73 7.04 6.42 13.02
N PHE A 74 5.74 6.23 12.87
CA PHE A 74 5.20 5.27 11.91
C PHE A 74 5.55 5.65 10.47
N TYR A 75 5.36 6.91 10.09
CA TYR A 75 5.56 7.35 8.71
C TYR A 75 6.98 7.84 8.40
N GLU A 76 7.69 8.40 9.37
CA GLU A 76 8.94 9.10 9.13
C GLU A 76 10.21 8.41 9.64
N SER A 77 10.09 7.40 10.49
CA SER A 77 11.26 6.71 11.06
C SER A 77 12.06 5.91 10.03
N GLY A 78 11.44 5.52 8.92
CA GLY A 78 12.05 4.63 7.96
C GLY A 78 12.14 3.16 8.43
N MET A 79 11.52 2.85 9.56
CA MET A 79 11.55 1.51 10.14
C MET A 79 10.49 0.57 9.56
N PHE A 80 9.43 1.12 8.99
CA PHE A 80 8.27 0.35 8.56
C PHE A 80 8.14 0.35 7.04
N ALA A 81 8.08 -0.85 6.46
CA ALA A 81 7.59 -1.04 5.11
C ALA A 81 6.09 -1.32 5.20
N ILE A 82 5.34 -0.83 4.24
CA ILE A 82 3.90 -1.06 4.15
C ILE A 82 3.63 -1.61 2.76
N VAL A 83 3.41 -2.92 2.68
CA VAL A 83 3.20 -3.63 1.42
C VAL A 83 1.89 -4.41 1.52
N PRO A 84 0.75 -3.76 1.24
CA PRO A 84 -0.55 -4.42 1.32
C PRO A 84 -0.73 -5.45 0.21
N MET A 85 -1.72 -6.30 0.35
CA MET A 85 -2.03 -7.31 -0.67
C MET A 85 -2.51 -6.71 -1.99
N ASP A 86 -3.16 -5.54 -1.94
CA ASP A 86 -3.47 -4.73 -3.12
C ASP A 86 -2.99 -3.32 -2.83
N PHE A 87 -2.39 -2.66 -3.81
CA PHE A 87 -1.85 -1.30 -3.65
C PHE A 87 -2.89 -0.22 -3.97
N TYR A 88 -4.09 -0.61 -4.35
CA TYR A 88 -5.18 0.29 -4.72
C TYR A 88 -6.44 -0.06 -3.95
N PHE A 89 -7.31 0.93 -3.76
CA PHE A 89 -8.62 0.70 -3.15
C PHE A 89 -9.51 -0.08 -4.13
N PRO A 90 -9.91 -1.32 -3.80
CA PRO A 90 -10.66 -2.16 -4.74
C PRO A 90 -12.14 -1.82 -4.88
N GLY A 91 -12.65 -0.92 -4.04
CA GLY A 91 -14.05 -0.49 -4.11
C GLY A 91 -14.87 -0.95 -2.92
N HIS A 92 -16.12 -0.45 -2.87
CA HIS A 92 -17.07 -0.84 -1.83
C HIS A 92 -17.90 -2.05 -2.26
N GLY A 93 -18.13 -2.97 -1.32
CA GLY A 93 -19.02 -4.10 -1.50
C GLY A 93 -20.30 -3.94 -0.69
N LYS A 94 -21.10 -5.00 -0.61
CA LYS A 94 -22.37 -5.00 0.12
C LYS A 94 -22.20 -4.87 1.64
N SER A 95 -21.11 -5.38 2.19
CA SER A 95 -20.86 -5.41 3.63
C SER A 95 -19.51 -4.81 4.00
N GLY A 96 -19.07 -3.80 3.28
CA GLY A 96 -17.81 -3.10 3.50
C GLY A 96 -16.97 -3.06 2.24
N ASP A 97 -15.69 -2.77 2.37
CA ASP A 97 -14.78 -2.69 1.24
C ASP A 97 -14.58 -4.08 0.62
N LEU A 98 -14.40 -4.10 -0.69
CA LEU A 98 -14.09 -5.33 -1.40
C LEU A 98 -12.71 -5.85 -0.97
N PRO A 99 -12.49 -7.18 -1.03
CA PRO A 99 -11.18 -7.73 -0.72
C PRO A 99 -10.14 -7.32 -1.77
N PRO A 100 -8.83 -7.52 -1.47
CA PRO A 100 -7.79 -7.28 -2.47
C PRO A 100 -8.08 -8.03 -3.76
N ARG A 101 -7.74 -7.42 -4.88
CA ARG A 101 -7.96 -8.02 -6.19
C ARG A 101 -7.14 -9.31 -6.31
N LYS A 102 -7.76 -10.33 -6.88
CA LYS A 102 -7.15 -11.64 -7.04
C LYS A 102 -5.90 -11.57 -7.94
N GLY A 103 -4.82 -12.18 -7.48
CA GLY A 103 -3.57 -12.26 -8.26
C GLY A 103 -2.68 -11.03 -8.17
N PHE A 104 -3.13 -9.93 -7.55
CA PHE A 104 -2.32 -8.72 -7.46
C PHE A 104 -1.03 -8.96 -6.66
N ALA A 105 -1.15 -9.51 -5.46
CA ALA A 105 0.01 -9.79 -4.62
C ALA A 105 0.96 -10.79 -5.29
N ASP A 106 0.44 -11.82 -5.90
CA ASP A 106 1.24 -12.83 -6.60
C ASP A 106 2.10 -12.21 -7.70
N LYS A 107 1.58 -11.18 -8.35
CA LYS A 107 2.29 -10.51 -9.44
C LYS A 107 3.37 -9.55 -8.96
N TRP A 108 3.13 -8.82 -7.87
CA TRP A 108 3.96 -7.68 -7.50
C TRP A 108 4.77 -7.81 -6.21
N HIS A 109 4.28 -8.58 -5.21
CA HIS A 109 4.92 -8.61 -3.89
C HIS A 109 6.38 -9.05 -3.93
N GLU A 110 6.69 -10.11 -4.64
CA GLU A 110 8.07 -10.61 -4.72
C GLU A 110 9.01 -9.55 -5.28
N LYS A 111 8.58 -8.85 -6.31
CA LYS A 111 9.36 -7.79 -6.94
C LYS A 111 9.59 -6.60 -6.01
N VAL A 112 8.56 -6.20 -5.28
CA VAL A 112 8.66 -5.10 -4.30
C VAL A 112 9.59 -5.47 -3.17
N LEU A 113 9.44 -6.67 -2.61
CA LEU A 113 10.26 -7.10 -1.48
C LEU A 113 11.72 -7.37 -1.86
N ALA A 114 12.01 -7.50 -3.15
CA ALA A 114 13.37 -7.66 -3.64
C ALA A 114 14.15 -6.34 -3.80
N LEU A 115 13.49 -5.20 -3.58
CA LEU A 115 14.13 -3.89 -3.70
C LEU A 115 15.16 -3.60 -2.60
#